data_815ffbc6ae1e5f89aee4f0cfef572eb2
#
_entry.id   815ffbc6ae1e5f89aee4f0cfef572eb2
#
_cell.length_a   1.000
_cell.length_b   1.000
_cell.length_c   1.000
_cell.angle_alpha   90.00
_cell.angle_beta   90.00
_cell.angle_gamma   90.00
#
_symmetry.space_group_name_H-M   'P 1'
#
loop_
_entity.id
_entity.type
_entity.pdbx_description
1 polymer ?
#
loop_
_entity_poly.entity_id
_entity_poly.type
_entity_poly.pdbx_seq_one_letter_code
_entity_poly.pdbx_strand_id
1 'polypeptide(L)'
;MSNVKKNYSRKELDAMSNDELAALGTELDDVTVAFRKERFPVEGDPAEKRAATNITIWLIISVLMGIAFLGVYLFWPWQYKMLGEDGLWWHTLYTPLLGLTSGLCILGLGFAIVQYVKKILPEEISVQRRHDGPSDEVDRRTLTALLNDSWNTSTLGRRKTIKGLLGGAGVLFGLAVIAPLGGAINNPWKKRHDLDYAGDGTLWTSGWTMHEKGVKLYLARDTGTIAEKHAGESGEHYTTRGLARLVRVRPEDLAAGGMETVFPLAAEDVNDGAEWSEDKDVYENHMHSIHGNRNAVMLIRLRNDDAKKAIERKGQEDFHYGDYYAYSKICTHIGCPTSLYEAQTNRILCPCHQSQFDALHYGKPVFGPAARALPQLPIEVDDEGYMVAKGNFVEPVGPAFWERKS
;
A
#
# COMPACT_ATOMS: atom_id res chain seq x y z
N MET A 1 40.70 8.39 33.91
CA MET A 1 39.56 7.66 34.49
C MET A 1 38.98 8.55 35.57
N SER A 2 37.87 9.23 35.30
CA SER A 2 37.21 10.06 36.33
C SER A 2 36.56 9.12 37.36
N ASN A 3 36.81 9.41 38.63
CA ASN A 3 36.17 8.71 39.75
C ASN A 3 34.73 9.22 39.94
N VAL A 4 33.91 9.13 38.90
CA VAL A 4 32.52 9.56 38.98
C VAL A 4 31.75 8.54 39.81
N LYS A 5 31.06 9.00 40.83
CA LYS A 5 30.14 8.20 41.64
C LYS A 5 29.03 7.68 40.74
N LYS A 6 29.01 6.39 40.43
CA LYS A 6 27.98 5.78 39.56
C LYS A 6 26.62 5.60 40.23
N ASN A 7 26.49 5.77 41.53
CA ASN A 7 25.25 5.58 42.29
C ASN A 7 24.77 6.89 42.88
N TYR A 8 23.75 7.48 42.27
CA TYR A 8 23.02 8.64 42.81
C TYR A 8 21.67 8.19 43.34
N SER A 9 21.31 8.65 44.54
CA SER A 9 19.97 8.43 45.06
C SER A 9 18.95 9.28 44.26
N ARG A 10 17.70 8.85 44.20
CA ARG A 10 16.62 9.58 43.55
C ARG A 10 16.50 11.02 44.06
N LYS A 11 16.72 11.20 45.36
CA LYS A 11 16.64 12.51 46.02
C LYS A 11 17.78 13.46 45.62
N GLU A 12 18.97 12.92 45.36
CA GLU A 12 20.11 13.69 44.85
C GLU A 12 19.86 14.14 43.40
N LEU A 13 19.31 13.25 42.56
CA LEU A 13 18.99 13.57 41.16
C LEU A 13 17.84 14.59 41.06
N ASP A 14 16.83 14.50 41.94
CA ASP A 14 15.69 15.42 41.95
C ASP A 14 16.09 16.82 42.46
N ALA A 15 17.23 16.94 43.15
CA ALA A 15 17.77 18.22 43.63
C ALA A 15 18.64 18.95 42.60
N MET A 16 19.05 18.27 41.52
CA MET A 16 19.88 18.83 40.44
C MET A 16 19.05 19.63 39.44
N SER A 17 19.61 20.70 38.91
CA SER A 17 19.07 21.41 37.76
C SER A 17 19.18 20.56 36.49
N ASN A 18 18.43 20.93 35.43
CA ASN A 18 18.53 20.24 34.15
C ASN A 18 19.93 20.30 33.54
N ASP A 19 20.64 21.40 33.72
CA ASP A 19 22.01 21.57 33.22
C ASP A 19 23.00 20.67 33.96
N GLU A 20 22.83 20.55 35.26
CA GLU A 20 23.66 19.64 36.10
C GLU A 20 23.37 18.17 35.78
N LEU A 21 22.09 17.80 35.56
CA LEU A 21 21.73 16.45 35.13
C LEU A 21 22.28 16.15 33.74
N ALA A 22 22.23 17.11 32.81
CA ALA A 22 22.79 16.96 31.44
C ALA A 22 24.33 16.75 31.52
N ALA A 23 25.03 17.55 32.32
CA ALA A 23 26.47 17.42 32.50
C ALA A 23 26.83 16.06 33.14
N LEU A 24 26.07 15.66 34.17
CA LEU A 24 26.25 14.37 34.83
C LEU A 24 26.03 13.19 33.86
N GLY A 25 24.98 13.24 33.04
CA GLY A 25 24.71 12.21 32.06
C GLY A 25 25.83 12.07 31.03
N THR A 26 26.33 13.21 30.53
CA THR A 26 27.45 13.25 29.61
C THR A 26 28.70 12.58 30.21
N GLU A 27 28.94 12.79 31.49
CA GLU A 27 30.10 12.22 32.20
C GLU A 27 29.90 10.73 32.51
N LEU A 28 28.69 10.31 32.89
CA LEU A 28 28.36 8.91 33.19
C LEU A 28 28.37 8.00 31.99
N ASP A 29 27.88 8.52 30.84
CA ASP A 29 27.82 7.80 29.59
C ASP A 29 29.16 7.76 28.83
N ASP A 30 30.24 8.20 29.47
CA ASP A 30 31.57 8.30 28.82
C ASP A 30 31.53 9.16 27.53
N VAL A 31 30.59 10.10 27.47
CA VAL A 31 30.46 11.03 26.33
C VAL A 31 31.46 12.17 26.53
N THR A 32 32.35 12.29 25.58
CA THR A 32 33.31 13.41 25.52
C THR A 32 32.83 14.40 24.45
N VAL A 33 32.49 15.61 24.84
CA VAL A 33 32.25 16.71 23.94
C VAL A 33 33.59 17.27 23.48
N ALA A 34 34.04 16.85 22.30
CA ALA A 34 35.34 17.27 21.75
C ALA A 34 35.28 18.70 21.19
N PHE A 35 34.13 19.13 20.73
CA PHE A 35 33.94 20.46 20.14
C PHE A 35 32.48 20.87 20.21
N ARG A 36 32.23 22.12 20.65
CA ARG A 36 30.90 22.74 20.56
C ARG A 36 31.06 24.22 20.25
N LYS A 37 30.33 24.66 19.21
CA LYS A 37 30.31 26.05 18.76
C LYS A 37 28.89 26.51 18.52
N GLU A 38 28.46 27.52 19.25
CA GLU A 38 27.22 28.21 18.98
C GLU A 38 27.29 28.92 17.62
N ARG A 39 26.25 28.77 16.80
CA ARG A 39 26.22 29.39 15.46
C ARG A 39 25.88 30.87 15.53
N PHE A 40 25.06 31.26 16.49
CA PHE A 40 24.64 32.63 16.73
C PHE A 40 24.79 32.96 18.21
N PRO A 41 25.99 33.31 18.66
CA PRO A 41 26.22 33.62 20.08
C PRO A 41 25.51 34.92 20.53
N VAL A 42 25.15 35.79 19.59
CA VAL A 42 24.44 37.04 19.86
C VAL A 42 22.97 36.87 19.46
N GLU A 43 22.08 37.04 20.44
CA GLU A 43 20.63 36.95 20.21
C GLU A 43 20.15 38.08 19.27
N GLY A 44 19.40 37.71 18.23
CA GLY A 44 18.83 38.64 17.27
C GLY A 44 19.74 39.03 16.12
N ASP A 45 20.83 38.31 15.91
CA ASP A 45 21.71 38.48 14.75
C ASP A 45 20.89 38.51 13.45
N PRO A 46 21.15 39.47 12.54
CA PRO A 46 20.50 39.50 11.22
C PRO A 46 20.70 38.20 10.41
N ALA A 47 21.80 37.47 10.59
CA ALA A 47 22.04 36.20 9.94
C ALA A 47 21.13 35.10 10.51
N GLU A 48 20.87 35.11 11.82
CA GLU A 48 19.91 34.21 12.46
C GLU A 48 18.50 34.44 11.93
N LYS A 49 18.08 35.70 11.81
CA LYS A 49 16.76 36.05 11.26
C LYS A 49 16.61 35.58 9.83
N ARG A 50 17.63 35.75 8.98
CA ARG A 50 17.60 35.24 7.60
C ARG A 50 17.51 33.72 7.53
N ALA A 51 18.26 33.02 8.39
CA ALA A 51 18.19 31.57 8.48
C ALA A 51 16.79 31.08 8.89
N ALA A 52 16.20 31.73 9.92
CA ALA A 52 14.85 31.42 10.38
C ALA A 52 13.80 31.71 9.31
N THR A 53 13.90 32.82 8.59
CA THR A 53 12.98 33.15 7.49
C THR A 53 13.06 32.11 6.38
N ASN A 54 14.25 31.66 6.01
CA ASN A 54 14.41 30.64 4.98
C ASN A 54 13.77 29.30 5.38
N ILE A 55 13.98 28.87 6.63
CA ILE A 55 13.31 27.68 7.19
C ILE A 55 11.80 27.84 7.16
N THR A 56 11.31 29.00 7.56
CA THR A 56 9.86 29.33 7.57
C THR A 56 9.25 29.23 6.16
N ILE A 57 9.96 29.72 5.12
CA ILE A 57 9.49 29.61 3.73
C ILE A 57 9.31 28.15 3.33
N TRP A 58 10.30 27.29 3.60
CA TRP A 58 10.20 25.87 3.28
C TRP A 58 9.07 25.16 4.05
N LEU A 59 8.83 25.51 5.31
CA LEU A 59 7.70 25.00 6.09
C LEU A 59 6.35 25.47 5.51
N ILE A 60 6.25 26.72 5.07
CA ILE A 60 5.03 27.23 4.40
C ILE A 60 4.78 26.45 3.10
N ILE A 61 5.81 26.23 2.27
CA ILE A 61 5.68 25.42 1.05
C ILE A 61 5.18 24.01 1.39
N SER A 62 5.78 23.38 2.39
CA SER A 62 5.34 22.04 2.85
C SER A 62 3.86 22.02 3.27
N VAL A 63 3.43 22.98 4.07
CA VAL A 63 2.03 23.08 4.54
C VAL A 63 1.08 23.30 3.37
N LEU A 64 1.39 24.25 2.48
CA LEU A 64 0.54 24.54 1.32
C LEU A 64 0.40 23.34 0.40
N MET A 65 1.50 22.63 0.15
CA MET A 65 1.49 21.41 -0.66
C MET A 65 0.77 20.25 0.02
N GLY A 66 0.83 20.15 1.34
CA GLY A 66 0.05 19.19 2.11
C GLY A 66 -1.46 19.45 2.03
N ILE A 67 -1.86 20.72 2.10
CA ILE A 67 -3.27 21.12 1.89
C ILE A 67 -3.71 20.83 0.44
N ALA A 68 -2.86 21.16 -0.53
CA ALA A 68 -3.14 20.87 -1.94
C ALA A 68 -3.29 19.36 -2.18
N PHE A 69 -2.43 18.54 -1.57
CA PHE A 69 -2.53 17.06 -1.63
C PHE A 69 -3.89 16.59 -1.10
N LEU A 70 -4.31 17.06 0.06
CA LEU A 70 -5.62 16.70 0.61
C LEU A 70 -6.76 17.17 -0.29
N GLY A 71 -6.66 18.37 -0.87
CA GLY A 71 -7.63 18.87 -1.83
C GLY A 71 -7.75 18.00 -3.08
N VAL A 72 -6.63 17.59 -3.65
CA VAL A 72 -6.61 16.68 -4.79
C VAL A 72 -7.17 15.31 -4.38
N TYR A 73 -6.74 14.77 -3.23
CA TYR A 73 -7.18 13.45 -2.77
C TYR A 73 -8.68 13.36 -2.51
N LEU A 74 -9.27 14.39 -1.91
CA LEU A 74 -10.68 14.38 -1.48
C LEU A 74 -11.65 14.87 -2.55
N PHE A 75 -11.25 15.80 -3.41
CA PHE A 75 -12.18 16.54 -4.28
C PHE A 75 -11.89 16.41 -5.77
N TRP A 76 -10.72 15.89 -6.17
CA TRP A 76 -10.37 15.75 -7.58
C TRP A 76 -11.14 14.59 -8.21
N PRO A 77 -11.71 14.74 -9.43
CA PRO A 77 -12.37 13.66 -10.16
C PRO A 77 -11.34 12.57 -10.56
N TRP A 78 -11.39 11.45 -9.86
CA TRP A 78 -10.44 10.33 -10.03
C TRP A 78 -11.03 9.15 -10.83
N GLN A 79 -12.35 9.17 -11.10
CA GLN A 79 -13.02 8.08 -11.79
C GLN A 79 -12.39 7.83 -13.15
N TYR A 80 -12.22 6.55 -13.45
CA TYR A 80 -11.69 6.12 -14.73
C TYR A 80 -12.58 6.62 -15.87
N LYS A 81 -11.94 7.09 -16.94
CA LYS A 81 -12.55 7.53 -18.17
C LYS A 81 -11.89 6.82 -19.34
N MET A 82 -12.69 6.43 -20.35
CA MET A 82 -12.15 5.80 -21.55
C MET A 82 -11.51 6.82 -22.49
N LEU A 83 -10.68 6.32 -23.39
CA LEU A 83 -10.13 7.11 -24.48
C LEU A 83 -11.28 7.65 -25.36
N GLY A 84 -11.41 8.99 -25.43
CA GLY A 84 -12.48 9.67 -26.18
C GLY A 84 -13.64 10.18 -25.35
N GLU A 85 -13.73 9.83 -24.06
CA GLU A 85 -14.73 10.41 -23.16
C GLU A 85 -14.34 11.81 -22.67
N ASP A 86 -15.34 12.65 -22.48
CA ASP A 86 -15.16 13.97 -21.90
C ASP A 86 -14.62 13.84 -20.46
N GLY A 87 -13.57 14.60 -20.17
CA GLY A 87 -12.97 14.64 -18.85
C GLY A 87 -11.88 13.59 -18.58
N LEU A 88 -11.42 12.85 -19.59
CA LEU A 88 -10.29 11.91 -19.46
C LEU A 88 -9.04 12.57 -18.86
N TRP A 89 -8.75 13.81 -19.16
CA TRP A 89 -7.61 14.55 -18.65
C TRP A 89 -7.65 14.74 -17.11
N TRP A 90 -8.83 14.82 -16.51
CA TRP A 90 -8.97 14.87 -15.05
C TRP A 90 -8.46 13.58 -14.42
N HIS A 91 -8.85 12.44 -14.95
CA HIS A 91 -8.36 11.13 -14.51
C HIS A 91 -6.85 11.00 -14.71
N THR A 92 -6.35 11.40 -15.88
CA THR A 92 -4.91 11.30 -16.21
C THR A 92 -4.04 12.15 -15.28
N LEU A 93 -4.52 13.34 -14.86
CA LEU A 93 -3.78 14.24 -13.96
C LEU A 93 -3.85 13.86 -12.49
N TYR A 94 -4.79 13.01 -12.08
CA TYR A 94 -4.97 12.66 -10.67
C TYR A 94 -3.69 12.14 -10.01
N THR A 95 -3.11 11.09 -10.54
CA THR A 95 -1.88 10.48 -10.00
C THR A 95 -0.65 11.42 -10.06
N PRO A 96 -0.36 12.11 -11.18
CA PRO A 96 0.69 13.11 -11.22
C PRO A 96 0.54 14.23 -10.20
N LEU A 97 -0.67 14.75 -10.00
CA LEU A 97 -0.94 15.80 -9.02
C LEU A 97 -0.75 15.32 -7.58
N LEU A 98 -1.22 14.10 -7.25
CA LEU A 98 -0.96 13.49 -5.95
C LEU A 98 0.56 13.33 -5.72
N GLY A 99 1.28 12.82 -6.70
CA GLY A 99 2.74 12.65 -6.62
C GLY A 99 3.48 13.97 -6.46
N LEU A 100 3.10 14.99 -7.23
CA LEU A 100 3.72 16.32 -7.16
C LEU A 100 3.47 17.00 -5.82
N THR A 101 2.23 17.03 -5.36
CA THR A 101 1.86 17.72 -4.12
C THR A 101 2.43 17.02 -2.89
N SER A 102 2.35 15.69 -2.81
CA SER A 102 2.97 14.92 -1.72
C SER A 102 4.50 15.03 -1.75
N GLY A 103 5.11 14.95 -2.93
CA GLY A 103 6.55 15.08 -3.11
C GLY A 103 7.07 16.45 -2.64
N LEU A 104 6.43 17.54 -3.07
CA LEU A 104 6.81 18.90 -2.63
C LEU A 104 6.55 19.12 -1.14
N CYS A 105 5.51 18.53 -0.56
CA CYS A 105 5.27 18.56 0.87
C CYS A 105 6.42 17.93 1.65
N ILE A 106 6.83 16.71 1.29
CA ILE A 106 7.91 15.97 1.95
C ILE A 106 9.27 16.67 1.73
N LEU A 107 9.55 17.12 0.52
CA LEU A 107 10.79 17.85 0.21
C LEU A 107 10.88 19.18 0.96
N GLY A 108 9.79 19.93 1.04
CA GLY A 108 9.73 21.18 1.80
C GLY A 108 10.05 20.97 3.28
N LEU A 109 9.45 19.94 3.90
CA LEU A 109 9.74 19.55 5.28
C LEU A 109 11.21 19.12 5.44
N GLY A 110 11.69 18.26 4.54
CA GLY A 110 13.08 17.78 4.56
C GLY A 110 14.10 18.91 4.44
N PHE A 111 13.90 19.84 3.51
CA PHE A 111 14.78 21.02 3.38
C PHE A 111 14.70 21.94 4.60
N ALA A 112 13.53 22.13 5.20
CA ALA A 112 13.39 22.92 6.42
C ALA A 112 14.20 22.28 7.57
N ILE A 113 14.10 20.97 7.76
CA ILE A 113 14.87 20.24 8.79
C ILE A 113 16.37 20.34 8.54
N VAL A 114 16.83 20.10 7.31
CA VAL A 114 18.26 20.20 6.97
C VAL A 114 18.79 21.60 7.19
N GLN A 115 18.03 22.63 6.81
CA GLN A 115 18.41 24.04 7.05
C GLN A 115 18.44 24.35 8.55
N TYR A 116 17.48 23.84 9.32
CA TYR A 116 17.45 24.02 10.75
C TYR A 116 18.69 23.41 11.42
N VAL A 117 18.97 22.15 11.12
CA VAL A 117 20.15 21.45 11.69
C VAL A 117 21.45 22.15 11.30
N LYS A 118 21.61 22.53 10.00
CA LYS A 118 22.87 23.12 9.52
C LYS A 118 23.06 24.59 9.89
N LYS A 119 22.00 25.34 10.11
CA LYS A 119 22.09 26.79 10.31
C LYS A 119 21.70 27.31 11.69
N ILE A 120 20.89 26.55 12.42
CA ILE A 120 20.40 26.99 13.74
C ILE A 120 21.04 26.19 14.88
N LEU A 121 21.10 24.86 14.76
CA LEU A 121 21.67 24.04 15.81
C LEU A 121 23.18 24.33 15.98
N PRO A 122 23.69 24.31 17.22
CA PRO A 122 25.13 24.40 17.47
C PRO A 122 25.86 23.27 16.75
N GLU A 123 27.09 23.55 16.35
CA GLU A 123 27.98 22.54 15.80
C GLU A 123 28.66 21.82 16.96
N GLU A 124 28.39 20.52 17.07
CA GLU A 124 28.91 19.72 18.17
C GLU A 124 29.51 18.42 17.65
N ILE A 125 30.64 18.04 18.20
CA ILE A 125 31.27 16.74 18.00
C ILE A 125 31.37 16.09 19.36
N SER A 126 30.53 15.08 19.56
CA SER A 126 30.51 14.27 20.78
C SER A 126 30.92 12.84 20.43
N VAL A 127 31.74 12.25 21.30
CA VAL A 127 32.20 10.87 21.17
C VAL A 127 31.66 10.07 22.34
N GLN A 128 30.86 9.06 22.08
CA GLN A 128 30.35 8.13 23.06
C GLN A 128 30.89 6.72 22.78
N ARG A 129 31.40 6.08 23.84
CA ARG A 129 31.78 4.67 23.77
C ARG A 129 30.55 3.80 23.90
N ARG A 130 30.46 2.79 23.02
CA ARG A 130 29.36 1.82 23.08
C ARG A 130 29.49 0.96 24.33
N HIS A 131 28.41 0.82 25.09
CA HIS A 131 28.26 -0.14 26.17
C HIS A 131 27.07 -1.08 25.88
N ASP A 132 27.11 -2.29 26.44
CA ASP A 132 26.08 -3.29 26.30
C ASP A 132 25.19 -3.32 27.55
N GLY A 133 23.90 -3.56 27.42
CA GLY A 133 22.95 -3.71 28.50
C GLY A 133 21.80 -2.69 28.47
N PRO A 134 20.81 -2.83 29.38
CA PRO A 134 19.73 -1.87 29.52
C PRO A 134 20.24 -0.58 30.16
N SER A 135 19.67 0.55 29.75
CA SER A 135 20.01 1.86 30.33
C SER A 135 19.58 1.95 31.81
N ASP A 136 20.47 2.43 32.62
CA ASP A 136 20.22 2.70 34.06
C ASP A 136 19.18 3.83 34.26
N GLU A 137 18.61 3.94 35.45
CA GLU A 137 17.63 5.00 35.75
C GLU A 137 18.25 6.40 35.58
N VAL A 138 19.53 6.53 35.88
CA VAL A 138 20.28 7.79 35.68
C VAL A 138 20.31 8.18 34.22
N ASP A 139 20.63 7.23 33.32
CA ASP A 139 20.70 7.47 31.88
C ASP A 139 19.36 7.95 31.33
N ARG A 140 18.27 7.33 31.78
CA ARG A 140 16.92 7.73 31.35
C ARG A 140 16.54 9.13 31.82
N ARG A 141 16.95 9.53 33.04
CA ARG A 141 16.69 10.87 33.55
C ARG A 141 17.56 11.92 32.90
N THR A 142 18.84 11.60 32.68
CA THR A 142 19.76 12.50 31.98
C THR A 142 19.38 12.71 30.54
N LEU A 143 18.89 11.67 29.85
CA LEU A 143 18.31 11.81 28.49
C LEU A 143 17.17 12.82 28.49
N THR A 144 16.26 12.75 29.45
CA THR A 144 15.13 13.71 29.56
C THR A 144 15.65 15.13 29.80
N ALA A 145 16.67 15.29 30.62
CA ALA A 145 17.31 16.58 30.90
C ALA A 145 18.02 17.13 29.65
N LEU A 146 18.74 16.29 28.91
CA LEU A 146 19.39 16.66 27.64
C LEU A 146 18.39 17.09 26.57
N LEU A 147 17.26 16.40 26.46
CA LEU A 147 16.19 16.77 25.53
C LEU A 147 15.59 18.13 25.93
N ASN A 148 15.38 18.38 27.22
CA ASN A 148 14.84 19.66 27.69
C ASN A 148 15.85 20.79 27.49
N ASP A 149 17.13 20.56 27.76
CA ASP A 149 18.21 21.52 27.49
C ASP A 149 18.29 21.83 25.98
N SER A 150 18.31 20.79 25.14
CA SER A 150 18.28 20.95 23.67
C SER A 150 17.08 21.78 23.21
N TRP A 151 15.92 21.56 23.79
CA TRP A 151 14.72 22.35 23.49
C TRP A 151 14.88 23.83 23.88
N ASN A 152 15.41 24.12 25.04
CA ASN A 152 15.60 25.47 25.54
C ASN A 152 16.72 26.22 24.79
N THR A 153 17.84 25.56 24.52
CA THR A 153 19.00 26.14 23.80
C THR A 153 18.76 26.28 22.30
N SER A 154 17.90 25.45 21.70
CA SER A 154 17.59 25.47 20.27
C SER A 154 16.86 26.73 19.79
N THR A 155 16.49 27.63 20.67
CA THR A 155 15.67 28.81 20.39
C THR A 155 14.29 28.53 19.80
N LEU A 156 13.96 27.25 19.51
CA LEU A 156 12.68 26.84 18.93
C LEU A 156 11.51 27.25 19.84
N GLY A 157 11.70 27.14 21.15
CA GLY A 157 10.74 27.52 22.18
C GLY A 157 10.28 29.00 22.06
N ARG A 158 11.19 29.89 21.65
CA ARG A 158 10.93 31.35 21.49
C ARG A 158 10.28 31.69 20.15
N ARG A 159 10.34 30.81 19.14
CA ARG A 159 9.86 31.08 17.77
C ARG A 159 8.44 30.57 17.56
N LYS A 160 7.47 31.39 17.92
CA LYS A 160 6.04 31.03 17.83
C LYS A 160 5.62 30.58 16.43
N THR A 161 6.11 31.25 15.38
CA THR A 161 5.80 30.92 13.98
C THR A 161 6.32 29.54 13.58
N ILE A 162 7.57 29.22 13.93
CA ILE A 162 8.17 27.91 13.62
C ILE A 162 7.44 26.79 14.36
N LYS A 163 7.14 26.99 15.65
CA LYS A 163 6.34 26.02 16.43
C LYS A 163 4.96 25.79 15.84
N GLY A 164 4.28 26.88 15.47
CA GLY A 164 2.95 26.79 14.86
C GLY A 164 2.97 26.02 13.53
N LEU A 165 3.95 26.30 12.68
CA LEU A 165 4.09 25.63 11.39
C LEU A 165 4.51 24.16 11.53
N LEU A 166 5.44 23.83 12.43
CA LEU A 166 5.80 22.44 12.73
C LEU A 166 4.62 21.67 13.32
N GLY A 167 3.87 22.29 14.23
CA GLY A 167 2.65 21.72 14.77
C GLY A 167 1.60 21.47 13.69
N GLY A 168 1.36 22.47 12.83
CA GLY A 168 0.45 22.35 11.70
C GLY A 168 0.87 21.26 10.70
N ALA A 169 2.16 21.22 10.32
CA ALA A 169 2.70 20.17 9.46
C ALA A 169 2.59 18.78 10.11
N GLY A 170 2.86 18.68 11.41
CA GLY A 170 2.70 17.45 12.17
C GLY A 170 1.25 16.94 12.23
N VAL A 171 0.30 17.85 12.39
CA VAL A 171 -1.13 17.52 12.35
C VAL A 171 -1.54 17.06 10.95
N LEU A 172 -1.13 17.76 9.89
CA LEU A 172 -1.45 17.37 8.51
C LEU A 172 -0.82 16.02 8.16
N PHE A 173 0.42 15.80 8.54
CA PHE A 173 1.09 14.51 8.35
C PHE A 173 0.38 13.40 9.16
N GLY A 174 0.01 13.67 10.40
CA GLY A 174 -0.76 12.76 11.24
C GLY A 174 -2.10 12.39 10.60
N LEU A 175 -2.84 13.36 10.07
CA LEU A 175 -4.10 13.13 9.35
C LEU A 175 -3.86 12.33 8.06
N ALA A 176 -2.80 12.62 7.31
CA ALA A 176 -2.44 11.87 6.10
C ALA A 176 -2.07 10.41 6.39
N VAL A 177 -1.54 10.12 7.58
CA VAL A 177 -1.27 8.74 8.05
C VAL A 177 -2.53 8.09 8.61
N ILE A 178 -3.34 8.84 9.36
CA ILE A 178 -4.58 8.32 9.99
C ILE A 178 -5.66 8.04 8.95
N ALA A 179 -5.74 8.81 7.85
CA ALA A 179 -6.74 8.59 6.82
C ALA A 179 -6.65 7.19 6.15
N PRO A 180 -5.47 6.68 5.76
CA PRO A 180 -5.31 5.29 5.34
C PRO A 180 -5.57 4.28 6.47
N LEU A 181 -5.22 4.61 7.72
CA LEU A 181 -5.52 3.77 8.88
C LEU A 181 -7.02 3.75 9.21
N GLY A 182 -7.77 4.77 8.78
CA GLY A 182 -9.23 4.80 8.90
C GLY A 182 -9.91 3.64 8.17
N GLY A 183 -9.32 3.15 7.09
CA GLY A 183 -9.73 1.91 6.43
C GLY A 183 -9.53 0.66 7.28
N ALA A 184 -8.63 0.71 8.27
CA ALA A 184 -8.41 -0.37 9.22
C ALA A 184 -9.45 -0.40 10.36
N ILE A 185 -10.19 0.70 10.57
CA ILE A 185 -11.28 0.77 11.55
C ILE A 185 -12.49 -0.04 11.08
N ASN A 186 -12.73 -0.11 9.78
CA ASN A 186 -13.65 -1.06 9.19
C ASN A 186 -12.95 -2.42 9.16
N ASN A 187 -13.35 -3.32 10.02
CA ASN A 187 -12.76 -4.65 10.07
C ASN A 187 -12.82 -5.33 8.68
N PRO A 188 -11.71 -5.34 7.92
CA PRO A 188 -11.70 -5.87 6.56
C PRO A 188 -11.88 -7.39 6.52
N TRP A 189 -11.86 -8.03 7.69
CA TRP A 189 -11.99 -9.47 7.91
C TRP A 189 -13.40 -9.89 8.30
N LYS A 190 -14.29 -8.92 8.55
CA LYS A 190 -15.67 -9.25 8.91
C LYS A 190 -16.30 -10.00 7.74
N LYS A 191 -16.57 -11.29 7.97
CA LYS A 191 -17.28 -12.11 7.00
C LYS A 191 -18.71 -11.59 6.86
N ARG A 192 -19.15 -11.51 5.64
CA ARG A 192 -20.47 -11.07 5.27
C ARG A 192 -21.51 -12.10 5.67
N HIS A 193 -22.51 -11.67 6.38
CA HIS A 193 -23.68 -12.50 6.73
C HIS A 193 -24.91 -12.14 5.91
N ASP A 194 -24.93 -10.96 5.28
CA ASP A 194 -26.06 -10.46 4.51
C ASP A 194 -25.62 -10.03 3.12
N LEU A 195 -26.50 -10.25 2.15
CA LEU A 195 -26.28 -9.93 0.73
C LEU A 195 -26.31 -8.43 0.41
N ASP A 196 -26.52 -7.58 1.42
CA ASP A 196 -26.46 -6.13 1.27
C ASP A 196 -25.01 -5.61 1.34
N TYR A 197 -24.55 -4.97 0.29
CA TYR A 197 -23.18 -4.50 0.10
C TYR A 197 -22.70 -3.44 1.09
N ALA A 198 -23.52 -2.95 1.97
CA ALA A 198 -23.25 -1.75 2.76
C ALA A 198 -22.47 -1.95 4.07
N GLY A 199 -21.99 -3.13 4.41
CA GLY A 199 -21.42 -3.35 5.75
C GLY A 199 -20.20 -4.24 5.86
N ASP A 200 -19.69 -4.79 4.77
CA ASP A 200 -18.69 -5.84 4.86
C ASP A 200 -17.28 -5.36 4.54
N GLY A 201 -16.33 -6.02 5.20
CA GLY A 201 -14.93 -5.81 4.95
C GLY A 201 -14.57 -5.99 3.48
N THR A 202 -13.89 -4.99 2.93
CA THR A 202 -13.56 -4.90 1.48
C THR A 202 -12.77 -6.09 0.96
N LEU A 203 -12.08 -6.84 1.83
CA LEU A 203 -11.28 -8.01 1.43
C LEU A 203 -12.13 -9.21 1.01
N TRP A 204 -13.40 -9.25 1.39
CA TRP A 204 -14.34 -10.32 1.01
C TRP A 204 -15.14 -10.02 -0.25
N THR A 205 -15.07 -8.78 -0.75
CA THR A 205 -15.85 -8.34 -1.90
C THR A 205 -15.02 -8.43 -3.17
N SER A 206 -15.49 -9.19 -4.14
CA SER A 206 -14.94 -9.27 -5.50
C SER A 206 -16.09 -9.50 -6.49
N GLY A 207 -15.84 -9.45 -7.79
CA GLY A 207 -16.85 -9.81 -8.80
C GLY A 207 -17.36 -11.24 -8.63
N TRP A 208 -16.58 -12.15 -8.05
CA TRP A 208 -16.99 -13.53 -7.77
C TRP A 208 -18.05 -13.64 -6.66
N THR A 209 -18.24 -12.60 -5.86
CA THR A 209 -19.28 -12.53 -4.83
C THR A 209 -20.69 -12.59 -5.43
N MET A 210 -20.87 -12.25 -6.69
CA MET A 210 -22.17 -12.34 -7.38
C MET A 210 -22.70 -13.77 -7.43
N HIS A 211 -21.84 -14.79 -7.34
CA HIS A 211 -22.27 -16.18 -7.24
C HIS A 211 -23.14 -16.43 -6.00
N GLU A 212 -22.86 -15.76 -4.87
CA GLU A 212 -23.67 -15.87 -3.65
C GLU A 212 -25.11 -15.34 -3.84
N LYS A 213 -25.34 -14.56 -4.90
CA LYS A 213 -26.67 -14.06 -5.28
C LYS A 213 -27.38 -14.98 -6.28
N GLY A 214 -26.81 -16.15 -6.59
CA GLY A 214 -27.35 -17.09 -7.56
C GLY A 214 -27.00 -16.77 -9.02
N VAL A 215 -26.10 -15.82 -9.26
CA VAL A 215 -25.62 -15.51 -10.61
C VAL A 215 -24.59 -16.55 -11.03
N LYS A 216 -24.81 -17.20 -12.17
CA LYS A 216 -23.82 -18.10 -12.78
C LYS A 216 -22.66 -17.25 -13.34
N LEU A 217 -21.45 -17.53 -12.91
CA LEU A 217 -20.24 -16.81 -13.30
C LEU A 217 -19.32 -17.72 -14.08
N TYR A 218 -19.05 -17.35 -15.32
CA TYR A 218 -18.03 -17.97 -16.16
C TYR A 218 -16.63 -17.44 -15.83
N LEU A 219 -15.63 -18.28 -15.99
CA LEU A 219 -14.24 -17.85 -16.10
C LEU A 219 -14.04 -17.34 -17.52
N ALA A 220 -13.73 -16.06 -17.67
CA ALA A 220 -13.59 -15.44 -18.98
C ALA A 220 -12.23 -14.74 -19.10
N ARG A 221 -11.58 -14.91 -20.25
CA ARG A 221 -10.32 -14.24 -20.58
C ARG A 221 -10.57 -12.91 -21.29
N ASP A 222 -9.71 -11.93 -21.04
CA ASP A 222 -9.70 -10.67 -21.78
C ASP A 222 -8.98 -10.86 -23.12
N THR A 223 -9.67 -10.68 -24.21
CA THR A 223 -9.10 -10.80 -25.56
C THR A 223 -8.39 -9.53 -26.01
N GLY A 224 -8.39 -8.48 -25.19
CA GLY A 224 -7.76 -7.20 -25.50
C GLY A 224 -8.48 -6.52 -26.67
N THR A 225 -9.53 -5.80 -26.43
CA THR A 225 -10.32 -5.20 -27.48
C THR A 225 -9.51 -4.27 -28.36
N ILE A 226 -9.48 -4.58 -29.62
CA ILE A 226 -9.17 -3.61 -30.67
C ILE A 226 -10.43 -2.78 -30.88
N ALA A 227 -10.43 -1.55 -30.36
CA ALA A 227 -11.33 -0.54 -30.83
C ALA A 227 -10.97 -0.29 -32.31
N GLU A 228 -11.62 -0.93 -33.25
CA GLU A 228 -11.46 -0.58 -34.64
C GLU A 228 -11.98 0.83 -34.86
N LYS A 229 -11.05 1.73 -35.15
CA LYS A 229 -11.33 3.08 -35.55
C LYS A 229 -11.91 3.01 -36.98
N HIS A 230 -13.21 2.98 -37.12
CA HIS A 230 -13.81 3.21 -38.41
C HIS A 230 -13.61 4.68 -38.83
N ALA A 231 -12.58 4.90 -39.63
CA ALA A 231 -12.39 6.14 -40.35
C ALA A 231 -13.44 6.23 -41.46
N GLY A 232 -14.50 6.95 -41.20
CA GLY A 232 -15.53 7.23 -42.22
C GLY A 232 -16.68 8.00 -41.63
N GLU A 233 -16.73 9.27 -41.97
CA GLU A 233 -17.81 10.24 -41.78
C GLU A 233 -17.79 11.01 -40.43
N SER A 234 -17.26 12.22 -40.56
CA SER A 234 -17.41 13.39 -39.67
C SER A 234 -17.28 13.12 -38.16
N GLY A 235 -16.10 13.32 -37.67
CA GLY A 235 -15.78 13.80 -36.34
C GLY A 235 -16.66 13.26 -35.21
N GLU A 236 -16.07 12.50 -34.28
CA GLU A 236 -16.54 12.31 -32.92
C GLU A 236 -17.50 11.17 -32.57
N HIS A 237 -17.63 10.12 -33.35
CA HIS A 237 -18.22 8.89 -32.81
C HIS A 237 -17.21 7.73 -32.88
N TYR A 238 -16.62 7.38 -31.73
CA TYR A 238 -16.01 6.06 -31.54
C TYR A 238 -17.15 5.04 -31.42
N THR A 239 -17.61 4.51 -32.54
CA THR A 239 -18.41 3.30 -32.52
C THR A 239 -17.45 2.16 -32.18
N THR A 240 -17.50 1.67 -30.97
CA THR A 240 -16.84 0.43 -30.55
C THR A 240 -17.55 -0.75 -31.20
N ARG A 241 -17.36 -0.96 -32.50
CA ARG A 241 -17.57 -2.26 -33.12
C ARG A 241 -16.36 -3.11 -32.74
N GLY A 242 -16.42 -3.76 -31.62
CA GLY A 242 -15.37 -4.63 -31.12
C GLY A 242 -15.93 -5.98 -30.73
N LEU A 243 -15.16 -7.02 -30.96
CA LEU A 243 -15.38 -8.37 -30.44
C LEU A 243 -15.59 -8.33 -28.91
N ALA A 244 -16.38 -9.24 -28.41
CA ALA A 244 -16.60 -9.38 -26.98
C ALA A 244 -15.23 -9.39 -26.25
N ARG A 245 -15.03 -8.45 -25.34
CA ARG A 245 -13.74 -8.30 -24.66
C ARG A 245 -13.48 -9.46 -23.71
N LEU A 246 -14.51 -9.92 -22.98
CA LEU A 246 -14.44 -11.12 -22.17
C LEU A 246 -15.06 -12.30 -22.93
N VAL A 247 -14.28 -13.36 -23.07
CA VAL A 247 -14.68 -14.62 -23.74
C VAL A 247 -14.56 -15.76 -22.75
N ARG A 248 -15.61 -16.58 -22.70
CA ARG A 248 -15.65 -17.78 -21.83
C ARG A 248 -14.49 -18.73 -22.14
N VAL A 249 -13.93 -19.34 -21.12
CA VAL A 249 -12.82 -20.28 -21.22
C VAL A 249 -13.30 -21.72 -21.13
N ARG A 250 -12.78 -22.57 -22.03
CA ARG A 250 -12.93 -24.02 -21.97
C ARG A 250 -11.65 -24.69 -21.49
N PRO A 251 -11.73 -25.92 -20.93
CA PRO A 251 -10.54 -26.66 -20.53
C PRO A 251 -9.50 -26.82 -21.66
N GLU A 252 -9.94 -27.05 -22.89
CA GLU A 252 -9.06 -27.22 -24.05
C GLU A 252 -8.32 -25.94 -24.46
N ASP A 253 -8.77 -24.77 -24.05
CA ASP A 253 -8.13 -23.50 -24.39
C ASP A 253 -6.77 -23.31 -23.71
N LEU A 254 -6.52 -24.07 -22.63
CA LEU A 254 -5.29 -23.95 -21.85
C LEU A 254 -4.45 -25.22 -21.94
N ALA A 255 -3.24 -25.11 -22.47
CA ALA A 255 -2.29 -26.22 -22.56
C ALA A 255 -1.74 -26.60 -21.17
N ALA A 256 -1.33 -27.85 -20.97
CA ALA A 256 -0.70 -28.30 -19.74
C ALA A 256 0.58 -27.51 -19.43
N GLY A 257 0.70 -27.00 -18.22
CA GLY A 257 1.75 -26.07 -17.79
C GLY A 257 1.45 -24.61 -18.14
N GLY A 258 0.29 -24.32 -18.72
CA GLY A 258 -0.14 -22.96 -19.05
C GLY A 258 -0.79 -22.24 -17.88
N MET A 259 -0.87 -20.91 -18.01
CA MET A 259 -1.59 -20.03 -17.13
C MET A 259 -2.33 -18.99 -17.96
N GLU A 260 -3.58 -18.75 -17.61
CA GLU A 260 -4.42 -17.68 -18.20
C GLU A 260 -4.93 -16.76 -17.08
N THR A 261 -5.06 -15.47 -17.38
CA THR A 261 -5.74 -14.55 -16.47
C THR A 261 -7.22 -14.51 -16.82
N VAL A 262 -8.06 -14.82 -15.86
CA VAL A 262 -9.52 -14.87 -16.05
C VAL A 262 -10.24 -13.94 -15.08
N PHE A 263 -11.42 -13.51 -15.48
CA PHE A 263 -12.29 -12.57 -14.79
C PHE A 263 -13.69 -13.16 -14.68
N PRO A 264 -14.50 -12.73 -13.71
CA PRO A 264 -15.90 -13.15 -13.61
C PRO A 264 -16.72 -12.56 -14.76
N LEU A 265 -17.46 -13.39 -15.47
CA LEU A 265 -18.43 -13.00 -16.51
C LEU A 265 -19.79 -13.57 -16.14
N ALA A 266 -20.75 -12.68 -15.90
CA ALA A 266 -22.12 -13.10 -15.62
C ALA A 266 -22.75 -13.72 -16.87
N ALA A 267 -23.65 -14.70 -16.66
CA ALA A 267 -24.29 -15.39 -17.78
C ALA A 267 -25.12 -14.46 -18.68
N GLU A 268 -25.64 -13.39 -18.13
CA GLU A 268 -26.38 -12.34 -18.82
C GLU A 268 -25.50 -11.43 -19.71
N ASP A 269 -24.22 -11.35 -19.39
CA ASP A 269 -23.25 -10.53 -20.11
C ASP A 269 -22.43 -11.33 -21.14
N VAL A 270 -22.77 -12.60 -21.36
CA VAL A 270 -22.07 -13.47 -22.33
C VAL A 270 -22.33 -13.00 -23.75
N ASN A 271 -21.25 -12.76 -24.48
CA ASN A 271 -21.28 -12.34 -25.86
C ASN A 271 -20.17 -13.02 -26.69
N ASP A 272 -20.20 -14.35 -26.75
CA ASP A 272 -19.18 -15.16 -27.42
C ASP A 272 -19.19 -14.99 -28.95
N GLY A 273 -18.42 -14.03 -29.43
CA GLY A 273 -18.20 -13.85 -30.88
C GLY A 273 -19.39 -13.30 -31.68
N ALA A 274 -20.44 -12.87 -30.98
CA ALA A 274 -21.49 -12.09 -31.66
C ALA A 274 -20.93 -10.70 -32.02
N GLU A 275 -21.32 -10.19 -33.20
CA GLU A 275 -21.14 -8.75 -33.43
C GLU A 275 -21.75 -8.00 -32.24
N TRP A 276 -21.05 -7.04 -31.76
CA TRP A 276 -21.45 -6.23 -30.62
C TRP A 276 -22.94 -5.89 -30.72
N SER A 277 -23.70 -6.32 -29.76
CA SER A 277 -25.00 -5.71 -29.55
C SER A 277 -24.70 -4.23 -29.16
N GLU A 278 -25.54 -3.32 -29.63
CA GLU A 278 -25.45 -1.89 -29.27
C GLU A 278 -25.72 -1.66 -27.79
N ASP A 279 -25.67 -2.73 -26.99
CA ASP A 279 -25.91 -2.72 -25.54
C ASP A 279 -24.67 -2.23 -24.81
N LYS A 280 -24.69 -0.94 -24.53
CA LYS A 280 -23.65 -0.24 -23.80
C LYS A 280 -23.42 -0.86 -22.41
N ASP A 281 -24.46 -1.43 -21.82
CA ASP A 281 -24.41 -1.96 -20.45
C ASP A 281 -23.54 -3.24 -20.38
N VAL A 282 -23.59 -4.11 -21.37
CA VAL A 282 -22.76 -5.32 -21.45
C VAL A 282 -21.28 -4.95 -21.51
N TYR A 283 -20.90 -3.95 -22.30
CA TYR A 283 -19.52 -3.49 -22.38
C TYR A 283 -19.04 -2.89 -21.05
N GLU A 284 -19.85 -2.06 -20.42
CA GLU A 284 -19.53 -1.48 -19.12
C GLU A 284 -19.36 -2.57 -18.07
N ASN A 285 -20.19 -3.63 -18.08
CA ASN A 285 -20.06 -4.77 -17.18
C ASN A 285 -18.76 -5.55 -17.39
N HIS A 286 -18.36 -5.78 -18.66
CA HIS A 286 -17.05 -6.38 -18.96
C HIS A 286 -15.90 -5.53 -18.42
N MET A 287 -15.96 -4.20 -18.62
CA MET A 287 -14.95 -3.28 -18.13
C MET A 287 -14.91 -3.23 -16.61
N HIS A 288 -16.05 -3.24 -15.94
CA HIS A 288 -16.12 -3.34 -14.49
C HIS A 288 -15.51 -4.64 -13.98
N SER A 289 -15.75 -5.74 -14.66
CA SER A 289 -15.16 -7.02 -14.30
C SER A 289 -13.62 -6.99 -14.42
N ILE A 290 -13.09 -6.52 -15.54
CA ILE A 290 -11.63 -6.46 -15.80
C ILE A 290 -10.93 -5.50 -14.84
N HIS A 291 -11.52 -4.34 -14.56
CA HIS A 291 -10.92 -3.32 -13.70
C HIS A 291 -11.17 -3.52 -12.21
N GLY A 292 -12.00 -4.49 -11.85
CA GLY A 292 -12.23 -4.82 -10.44
C GLY A 292 -10.95 -5.32 -9.77
N ASN A 293 -10.47 -4.58 -8.78
CA ASN A 293 -9.18 -4.80 -8.12
C ASN A 293 -8.95 -6.23 -7.57
N ARG A 294 -10.01 -7.02 -7.38
CA ARG A 294 -9.95 -8.37 -6.79
C ARG A 294 -10.58 -9.44 -7.68
N ASN A 295 -10.85 -9.09 -8.93
CA ASN A 295 -11.53 -9.99 -9.86
C ASN A 295 -10.57 -10.92 -10.59
N ALA A 296 -9.35 -10.47 -10.83
CA ALA A 296 -8.37 -11.22 -11.57
C ALA A 296 -7.96 -12.52 -10.86
N VAL A 297 -8.08 -13.63 -11.57
CA VAL A 297 -7.73 -14.98 -11.15
C VAL A 297 -6.73 -15.56 -12.12
N MET A 298 -5.74 -16.28 -11.62
CA MET A 298 -4.84 -17.11 -12.41
C MET A 298 -5.45 -18.49 -12.53
N LEU A 299 -5.93 -18.84 -13.71
CA LEU A 299 -6.28 -20.20 -14.05
C LEU A 299 -5.00 -20.91 -14.54
N ILE A 300 -4.56 -21.90 -13.80
CA ILE A 300 -3.35 -22.67 -14.06
C ILE A 300 -3.75 -24.10 -14.40
N ARG A 301 -3.26 -24.62 -15.50
CA ARG A 301 -3.32 -26.07 -15.79
C ARG A 301 -1.99 -26.70 -15.45
N LEU A 302 -1.95 -27.50 -14.40
CA LEU A 302 -0.76 -28.25 -14.04
C LEU A 302 -0.45 -29.31 -15.10
N ARG A 303 0.82 -29.70 -15.21
CA ARG A 303 1.19 -30.86 -16.00
C ARG A 303 0.70 -32.14 -15.31
N ASN A 304 0.29 -33.13 -16.08
CA ASN A 304 -0.36 -34.35 -15.54
C ASN A 304 0.43 -35.04 -14.42
N ASP A 305 1.76 -35.08 -14.52
CA ASP A 305 2.59 -35.69 -13.49
C ASP A 305 2.78 -34.82 -12.25
N ASP A 306 2.62 -33.54 -12.37
CA ASP A 306 2.66 -32.60 -11.27
C ASP A 306 1.29 -32.52 -10.56
N ALA A 307 0.21 -32.55 -11.31
CA ALA A 307 -1.15 -32.58 -10.74
C ALA A 307 -1.37 -33.78 -9.79
N LYS A 308 -0.77 -34.94 -10.09
CA LYS A 308 -0.80 -36.12 -9.21
C LYS A 308 -0.08 -35.93 -7.88
N LYS A 309 0.78 -34.92 -7.77
CA LYS A 309 1.54 -34.56 -6.56
C LYS A 309 0.93 -33.39 -5.81
N ALA A 310 -0.14 -32.79 -6.36
CA ALA A 310 -0.76 -31.65 -5.74
C ALA A 310 -1.33 -32.02 -4.36
N ILE A 311 -1.10 -31.12 -3.40
CA ILE A 311 -1.60 -31.24 -2.04
C ILE A 311 -2.73 -30.23 -1.89
N GLU A 312 -3.90 -30.75 -1.59
CA GLU A 312 -5.10 -29.97 -1.40
C GLU A 312 -5.16 -29.43 0.04
N ARG A 313 -5.84 -28.34 0.21
CA ARG A 313 -6.06 -27.77 1.52
C ARG A 313 -7.33 -28.35 2.12
N LYS A 314 -7.27 -28.72 3.40
CA LYS A 314 -8.43 -29.24 4.13
C LYS A 314 -9.63 -28.32 4.03
N GLY A 315 -10.75 -28.84 3.53
CA GLY A 315 -11.99 -28.11 3.28
C GLY A 315 -12.04 -27.37 1.95
N GLN A 316 -11.07 -27.61 1.06
CA GLN A 316 -10.99 -27.10 -0.30
C GLN A 316 -10.60 -28.19 -1.31
N GLU A 317 -10.87 -29.45 -0.96
CA GLU A 317 -10.46 -30.61 -1.72
C GLU A 317 -11.13 -30.67 -3.12
N ASP A 318 -12.28 -30.03 -3.25
CA ASP A 318 -13.05 -29.97 -4.50
C ASP A 318 -13.02 -28.60 -5.20
N PHE A 319 -12.02 -27.77 -4.90
CA PHE A 319 -11.88 -26.42 -5.48
C PHE A 319 -11.22 -26.42 -6.86
N HIS A 320 -10.68 -27.53 -7.30
CA HIS A 320 -10.07 -27.70 -8.61
C HIS A 320 -10.97 -28.51 -9.54
N TYR A 321 -10.69 -28.45 -10.85
CA TYR A 321 -11.27 -29.32 -11.85
C TYR A 321 -10.16 -30.10 -12.58
N GLY A 322 -10.03 -31.40 -12.28
CA GLY A 322 -8.93 -32.19 -12.82
C GLY A 322 -7.56 -31.61 -12.50
N ASP A 323 -6.81 -31.24 -13.55
CA ASP A 323 -5.49 -30.61 -13.44
C ASP A 323 -5.53 -29.06 -13.47
N TYR A 324 -6.74 -28.47 -13.35
CA TYR A 324 -6.94 -27.01 -13.35
C TYR A 324 -7.15 -26.47 -11.94
N TYR A 325 -6.40 -25.42 -11.63
CA TYR A 325 -6.42 -24.72 -10.36
C TYR A 325 -6.59 -23.21 -10.61
N ALA A 326 -7.44 -22.56 -9.83
CA ALA A 326 -7.74 -21.14 -9.98
C ALA A 326 -7.33 -20.37 -8.70
N TYR A 327 -6.27 -19.57 -8.77
CA TYR A 327 -5.78 -18.78 -7.65
C TYR A 327 -6.01 -17.30 -7.86
N SER A 328 -6.37 -16.57 -6.80
CA SER A 328 -6.43 -15.12 -6.86
C SER A 328 -5.11 -14.54 -7.38
N LYS A 329 -5.18 -13.61 -8.31
CA LYS A 329 -4.02 -12.89 -8.84
C LYS A 329 -3.50 -11.79 -7.92
N ILE A 330 -4.10 -11.61 -6.75
CA ILE A 330 -3.75 -10.58 -5.80
C ILE A 330 -2.85 -11.13 -4.70
N CYS A 331 -1.61 -10.65 -4.66
CA CYS A 331 -0.60 -11.07 -3.69
C CYS A 331 -1.06 -10.80 -2.25
N THR A 332 -0.90 -11.78 -1.39
CA THR A 332 -1.29 -11.69 0.03
C THR A 332 -0.31 -10.88 0.88
N HIS A 333 0.80 -10.40 0.32
CA HIS A 333 1.72 -9.49 1.00
C HIS A 333 1.12 -8.08 1.11
N ILE A 334 1.04 -7.33 0.00
CA ILE A 334 0.49 -5.96 -0.05
C ILE A 334 -0.43 -5.71 -1.25
N GLY A 335 -0.94 -6.75 -1.90
CA GLY A 335 -1.96 -6.62 -2.95
C GLY A 335 -1.43 -6.41 -4.36
N CYS A 336 -0.13 -6.58 -4.61
CA CYS A 336 0.40 -6.54 -5.98
C CYS A 336 -0.14 -7.71 -6.83
N PRO A 337 -0.30 -7.53 -8.16
CA PRO A 337 -0.68 -8.64 -9.02
C PRO A 337 0.45 -9.67 -9.14
N THR A 338 0.15 -10.92 -8.87
CA THR A 338 1.02 -12.05 -9.20
C THR A 338 0.89 -12.34 -10.68
N SER A 339 1.94 -12.16 -11.45
CA SER A 339 1.83 -12.15 -12.93
C SER A 339 2.64 -13.23 -13.62
N LEU A 340 3.45 -13.97 -12.88
CA LEU A 340 4.37 -14.94 -13.45
C LEU A 340 4.08 -16.34 -12.87
N TYR A 341 3.99 -17.30 -13.75
CA TYR A 341 3.93 -18.72 -13.41
C TYR A 341 5.07 -19.47 -14.11
N GLU A 342 5.86 -20.17 -13.34
CA GLU A 342 6.94 -21.02 -13.84
C GLU A 342 6.51 -22.47 -13.82
N ALA A 343 6.23 -23.03 -14.99
CA ALA A 343 5.71 -24.38 -15.12
C ALA A 343 6.70 -25.48 -14.70
N GLN A 344 8.01 -25.21 -14.71
CA GLN A 344 9.03 -26.19 -14.33
C GLN A 344 9.05 -26.46 -12.83
N THR A 345 8.83 -25.43 -12.05
CA THR A 345 8.86 -25.47 -10.59
C THR A 345 7.47 -25.37 -9.96
N ASN A 346 6.44 -25.13 -10.78
CA ASN A 346 5.06 -24.83 -10.36
C ASN A 346 4.99 -23.63 -9.38
N ARG A 347 5.86 -22.63 -9.59
CA ARG A 347 5.93 -21.44 -8.77
C ARG A 347 5.14 -20.29 -9.39
N ILE A 348 4.35 -19.63 -8.54
CA ILE A 348 3.70 -18.38 -8.86
C ILE A 348 4.52 -17.26 -8.22
N LEU A 349 4.93 -16.27 -9.01
CA LEU A 349 5.81 -15.19 -8.56
C LEU A 349 5.08 -13.85 -8.53
N CYS A 350 5.29 -13.13 -7.45
CA CYS A 350 4.91 -11.72 -7.34
C CYS A 350 6.12 -10.84 -7.66
N PRO A 351 6.06 -9.98 -8.70
CA PRO A 351 7.23 -9.20 -9.13
C PRO A 351 7.61 -8.08 -8.17
N CYS A 352 6.69 -7.59 -7.32
CA CYS A 352 6.92 -6.41 -6.48
C CYS A 352 7.96 -6.66 -5.38
N HIS A 353 7.79 -7.71 -4.58
CA HIS A 353 8.69 -8.04 -3.46
C HIS A 353 9.11 -9.51 -3.51
N GLN A 354 8.98 -10.14 -4.68
CA GLN A 354 9.45 -11.49 -4.99
C GLN A 354 8.87 -12.59 -4.08
N SER A 355 7.67 -12.41 -3.56
CA SER A 355 6.96 -13.52 -2.92
C SER A 355 6.72 -14.63 -3.93
N GLN A 356 7.02 -15.87 -3.55
CA GLN A 356 6.78 -17.05 -4.35
C GLN A 356 5.79 -17.97 -3.65
N PHE A 357 4.86 -18.49 -4.44
CA PHE A 357 3.82 -19.39 -3.97
C PHE A 357 3.89 -20.71 -4.72
N ASP A 358 3.61 -21.81 -4.05
CA ASP A 358 3.64 -23.15 -4.61
C ASP A 358 2.24 -23.54 -5.10
N ALA A 359 2.07 -23.63 -6.42
CA ALA A 359 0.80 -24.01 -7.01
C ALA A 359 0.41 -25.47 -6.73
N LEU A 360 1.39 -26.35 -6.42
CA LEU A 360 1.14 -27.74 -6.02
C LEU A 360 0.67 -27.86 -4.56
N HIS A 361 0.90 -26.84 -3.75
CA HIS A 361 0.52 -26.81 -2.35
C HIS A 361 -0.46 -25.65 -2.10
N TYR A 362 -1.65 -25.71 -2.66
CA TYR A 362 -2.73 -24.74 -2.47
C TYR A 362 -2.29 -23.26 -2.47
N GLY A 363 -1.32 -22.90 -3.30
CA GLY A 363 -0.81 -21.53 -3.35
C GLY A 363 -0.07 -21.07 -2.09
N LYS A 364 0.52 -22.00 -1.32
CA LYS A 364 1.27 -21.72 -0.09
C LYS A 364 2.52 -20.88 -0.39
N PRO A 365 2.81 -19.81 0.39
CA PRO A 365 4.03 -19.05 0.21
C PRO A 365 5.25 -19.88 0.62
N VAL A 366 6.29 -19.84 -0.20
CA VAL A 366 7.54 -20.61 -0.01
C VAL A 366 8.77 -19.74 0.01
N PHE A 367 8.64 -18.47 -0.43
CA PHE A 367 9.70 -17.48 -0.39
C PHE A 367 9.11 -16.07 -0.37
N GLY A 368 9.86 -15.12 0.20
CA GLY A 368 9.49 -13.71 0.24
C GLY A 368 8.57 -13.35 1.41
N PRO A 369 8.07 -12.11 1.44
CA PRO A 369 7.39 -11.55 2.61
C PRO A 369 5.91 -11.95 2.76
N ALA A 370 5.29 -12.63 1.78
CA ALA A 370 3.91 -13.10 1.90
C ALA A 370 3.82 -14.18 2.98
N ALA A 371 2.88 -14.03 3.90
CA ALA A 371 2.71 -14.96 5.03
C ALA A 371 1.49 -15.87 4.90
N ARG A 372 0.65 -15.70 3.86
CA ARG A 372 -0.59 -16.44 3.65
C ARG A 372 -0.67 -16.97 2.23
N ALA A 373 -1.28 -18.14 2.07
CA ALA A 373 -1.54 -18.72 0.75
C ALA A 373 -2.39 -17.79 -0.13
N LEU A 374 -2.26 -17.93 -1.44
CA LEU A 374 -3.18 -17.29 -2.38
C LEU A 374 -4.57 -17.94 -2.24
N PRO A 375 -5.65 -17.16 -2.12
CA PRO A 375 -6.99 -17.71 -2.12
C PRO A 375 -7.27 -18.49 -3.40
N GLN A 376 -7.84 -19.68 -3.25
CA GLN A 376 -8.27 -20.53 -4.36
C GLN A 376 -9.75 -20.32 -4.63
N LEU A 377 -10.10 -20.12 -5.90
CA LEU A 377 -11.49 -20.05 -6.36
C LEU A 377 -11.97 -21.47 -6.67
N PRO A 378 -13.09 -21.93 -6.13
CA PRO A 378 -13.67 -23.21 -6.50
C PRO A 378 -14.23 -23.15 -7.93
N ILE A 379 -13.85 -24.12 -8.77
CA ILE A 379 -14.19 -24.15 -10.19
C ILE A 379 -14.77 -25.50 -10.59
N GLU A 380 -15.61 -25.49 -11.61
CA GLU A 380 -16.15 -26.67 -12.27
C GLU A 380 -16.33 -26.39 -13.78
N VAL A 381 -16.80 -27.39 -14.51
CA VAL A 381 -17.18 -27.25 -15.91
C VAL A 381 -18.67 -27.49 -16.02
N ASP A 382 -19.37 -26.62 -16.73
CA ASP A 382 -20.80 -26.72 -16.93
C ASP A 382 -21.17 -27.71 -18.04
N ASP A 383 -22.49 -27.92 -18.24
CA ASP A 383 -23.03 -28.83 -19.26
C ASP A 383 -22.71 -28.40 -20.71
N GLU A 384 -22.33 -27.13 -20.93
CA GLU A 384 -21.92 -26.61 -22.22
C GLU A 384 -20.40 -26.75 -22.46
N GLY A 385 -19.65 -27.23 -21.46
CA GLY A 385 -18.22 -27.42 -21.51
C GLY A 385 -17.39 -26.20 -21.18
N TYR A 386 -17.97 -25.14 -20.58
CA TYR A 386 -17.26 -23.96 -20.14
C TYR A 386 -16.88 -24.01 -18.67
N MET A 387 -15.75 -23.40 -18.32
CA MET A 387 -15.32 -23.28 -16.93
C MET A 387 -16.15 -22.23 -16.20
N VAL A 388 -16.68 -22.58 -15.06
CA VAL A 388 -17.51 -21.73 -14.21
C VAL A 388 -17.02 -21.75 -12.77
N ALA A 389 -17.32 -20.68 -12.05
CA ALA A 389 -17.11 -20.65 -10.62
C ALA A 389 -18.18 -21.49 -9.91
N LYS A 390 -17.76 -22.46 -9.11
CA LYS A 390 -18.61 -23.29 -8.25
C LYS A 390 -19.02 -22.55 -6.98
N GLY A 391 -18.33 -21.47 -6.64
CA GLY A 391 -18.57 -20.64 -5.47
C GLY A 391 -17.68 -19.40 -5.45
N ASN A 392 -17.81 -18.62 -4.39
CA ASN A 392 -16.92 -17.49 -4.12
C ASN A 392 -15.66 -17.97 -3.40
N PHE A 393 -14.68 -17.09 -3.27
CA PHE A 393 -13.54 -17.30 -2.39
C PHE A 393 -13.99 -17.51 -0.95
N VAL A 394 -13.46 -18.55 -0.29
CA VAL A 394 -13.71 -18.81 1.14
C VAL A 394 -12.72 -18.08 2.05
N GLU A 395 -11.79 -17.38 1.46
CA GLU A 395 -10.76 -16.58 2.13
C GLU A 395 -10.74 -15.17 1.56
N PRO A 396 -10.33 -14.17 2.40
CA PRO A 396 -10.21 -12.80 1.93
C PRO A 396 -9.17 -12.67 0.81
N VAL A 397 -9.50 -11.91 -0.23
CA VAL A 397 -8.59 -11.63 -1.34
C VAL A 397 -7.72 -10.43 -1.01
N GLY A 398 -6.40 -10.60 -1.13
CA GLY A 398 -5.43 -9.54 -0.93
C GLY A 398 -4.68 -9.61 0.41
N PRO A 399 -4.05 -8.52 0.85
CA PRO A 399 -3.17 -8.51 2.01
C PRO A 399 -3.93 -8.75 3.32
N ALA A 400 -3.27 -9.48 4.23
CA ALA A 400 -3.80 -9.88 5.51
C ALA A 400 -2.81 -9.56 6.62
N PHE A 401 -2.81 -8.32 7.06
CA PHE A 401 -1.82 -7.86 8.04
C PHE A 401 -2.14 -8.28 9.48
N TRP A 402 -3.40 -8.52 9.82
CA TRP A 402 -3.88 -8.59 11.20
C TRP A 402 -4.28 -9.97 11.65
N GLU A 403 -4.66 -10.86 10.75
CA GLU A 403 -5.06 -12.22 11.10
C GLU A 403 -4.23 -13.26 10.37
N ARG A 404 -3.57 -14.06 11.15
CA ARG A 404 -2.91 -15.27 10.72
C ARG A 404 -3.74 -16.45 11.18
N LYS A 405 -4.82 -16.72 10.47
CA LYS A 405 -5.39 -18.06 10.53
C LYS A 405 -4.69 -18.87 9.45
N SER A 406 -3.64 -19.52 9.86
CA SER A 406 -2.96 -20.54 9.07
C SER A 406 -3.83 -21.79 8.98
#